data_d0774dd6bc10ab38e964616a472997b2
#
_entry.id   d0774dd6bc10ab38e964616a472997b2
#
_cell.length_a   1.000
_cell.length_b   1.000
_cell.length_c   1.000
_cell.angle_alpha   90.00
_cell.angle_beta   90.00
_cell.angle_gamma   90.00
#
_symmetry.space_group_name_H-M   'P 1'
#
loop_
_entity.id
_entity.type
_entity.pdbx_description
1 polymer ?
#
loop_
_entity_poly.entity_id
_entity_poly.type
_entity_poly.pdbx_seq_one_letter_code
_entity_poly.pdbx_strand_id
1 'polypeptide(L)'
;TYTGCVATAMAQVMKYWNYPEHGMGKVSYFWGAWDTINLAETTYDWANMPNSYSTFGANAWNDAQKQAVATLMFHCGVSINMDYGYDGSGTQTFYVADALRYNFGYRNGVNYKYRDNGDPSENFEHYYENDTIWSRMLMEDLDMHRPLIYSGHPTSGAGHAWVCDGYKIDGNGNRTFHMNWGWGGYCDGYYAIG
;
A
#
# COMPACT_ATOMS: atom_id res chain seq x y z
N THR A 1 13.56 10.76 -7.71
CA THR A 1 12.49 10.95 -6.69
C THR A 1 12.04 9.59 -6.21
N TYR A 2 11.87 9.42 -4.91
CA TYR A 2 11.35 8.20 -4.30
C TYR A 2 9.84 8.10 -4.56
N THR A 3 9.34 6.88 -4.80
CA THR A 3 7.91 6.64 -5.06
C THR A 3 7.03 6.76 -3.80
N GLY A 4 7.63 6.61 -2.62
CA GLY A 4 6.95 6.59 -1.34
C GLY A 4 6.40 5.22 -0.95
N CYS A 5 6.49 4.89 0.34
CA CYS A 5 6.12 3.56 0.85
C CYS A 5 4.62 3.28 0.70
N VAL A 6 3.76 4.28 0.92
CA VAL A 6 2.31 4.12 0.82
C VAL A 6 1.88 3.81 -0.61
N ALA A 7 2.46 4.51 -1.62
CA ALA A 7 2.18 4.21 -3.03
C ALA A 7 2.70 2.83 -3.43
N THR A 8 3.86 2.42 -2.89
CA THR A 8 4.43 1.08 -3.11
C THR A 8 3.51 -0.01 -2.57
N ALA A 9 3.07 0.08 -1.32
CA ALA A 9 2.16 -0.89 -0.71
C ALA A 9 0.81 -0.94 -1.45
N MET A 10 0.27 0.23 -1.83
CA MET A 10 -0.97 0.32 -2.62
C MET A 10 -0.82 -0.36 -3.98
N ALA A 11 0.25 -0.08 -4.72
CA ALA A 11 0.51 -0.67 -6.02
C ALA A 11 0.70 -2.20 -5.94
N GLN A 12 1.35 -2.72 -4.90
CA GLN A 12 1.50 -4.16 -4.67
C GLN A 12 0.14 -4.85 -4.48
N VAL A 13 -0.76 -4.28 -3.67
CA VAL A 13 -2.12 -4.81 -3.49
C VAL A 13 -2.92 -4.74 -4.78
N MET A 14 -2.84 -3.64 -5.53
CA MET A 14 -3.48 -3.52 -6.84
C MET A 14 -2.94 -4.53 -7.84
N LYS A 15 -1.61 -4.78 -7.83
CA LYS A 15 -0.97 -5.81 -8.67
C LYS A 15 -1.41 -7.23 -8.28
N TYR A 16 -1.59 -7.53 -7.01
CA TYR A 16 -2.12 -8.82 -6.57
C TYR A 16 -3.46 -9.14 -7.22
N TRP A 17 -4.35 -8.15 -7.32
CA TRP A 17 -5.66 -8.29 -7.95
C TRP A 17 -5.65 -8.12 -9.47
N ASN A 18 -4.58 -7.58 -10.05
CA ASN A 18 -4.53 -7.08 -11.44
C ASN A 18 -5.75 -6.20 -11.77
N TYR A 19 -6.07 -5.27 -10.87
CA TYR A 19 -7.27 -4.44 -10.94
C TYR A 19 -6.96 -3.00 -10.47
N PRO A 20 -7.63 -1.99 -11.08
CA PRO A 20 -8.58 -2.05 -12.21
C PRO A 20 -7.90 -2.15 -13.58
N GLU A 21 -8.66 -2.32 -14.64
CA GLU A 21 -8.15 -2.19 -16.02
C GLU A 21 -7.80 -0.74 -16.35
N HIS A 22 -8.64 0.21 -15.89
CA HIS A 22 -8.45 1.66 -16.03
C HIS A 22 -8.65 2.36 -14.70
N GLY A 23 -7.96 3.48 -14.49
CA GLY A 23 -8.28 4.40 -13.41
C GLY A 23 -9.62 5.11 -13.66
N MET A 24 -10.06 5.90 -12.68
CA MET A 24 -11.32 6.64 -12.74
C MET A 24 -11.10 8.13 -12.56
N GLY A 25 -11.72 8.92 -13.46
CA GLY A 25 -11.73 10.37 -13.35
C GLY A 25 -10.36 11.03 -13.50
N LYS A 26 -10.25 12.18 -12.87
CA LYS A 26 -9.06 13.04 -12.91
C LYS A 26 -8.63 13.40 -11.49
N VAL A 27 -7.33 13.48 -11.28
CA VAL A 27 -6.73 13.92 -10.01
C VAL A 27 -6.01 15.25 -10.28
N SER A 28 -6.37 16.28 -9.51
CA SER A 28 -5.57 17.51 -9.47
C SER A 28 -4.46 17.35 -8.47
N TYR A 29 -3.24 17.55 -8.88
CA TYR A 29 -2.06 17.33 -8.07
C TYR A 29 -1.11 18.55 -8.17
N PHE A 30 -0.52 18.94 -7.05
CA PHE A 30 0.41 20.06 -6.98
C PHE A 30 1.85 19.58 -6.80
N TRP A 31 2.72 19.91 -7.78
CA TRP A 31 4.16 19.71 -7.68
C TRP A 31 4.88 20.91 -8.29
N GLY A 32 5.05 21.95 -7.49
CA GLY A 32 5.57 23.24 -7.97
C GLY A 32 4.60 24.03 -8.85
N ALA A 33 3.71 23.34 -9.55
CA ALA A 33 2.55 23.85 -10.27
C ALA A 33 1.39 22.86 -10.17
N TRP A 34 0.17 23.34 -10.37
CA TRP A 34 -1.00 22.47 -10.48
C TRP A 34 -1.01 21.75 -11.82
N ASP A 35 -1.21 20.45 -11.79
CA ASP A 35 -1.43 19.61 -12.96
C ASP A 35 -2.69 18.76 -12.76
N THR A 36 -3.25 18.28 -13.86
CA THR A 36 -4.43 17.41 -13.84
C THR A 36 -4.11 16.10 -14.55
N ILE A 37 -4.01 15.04 -13.77
CA ILE A 37 -3.71 13.70 -14.25
C ILE A 37 -5.03 12.99 -14.54
N ASN A 38 -5.23 12.56 -15.80
CA ASN A 38 -6.42 11.83 -16.22
C ASN A 38 -6.19 10.32 -16.07
N LEU A 39 -6.64 9.75 -14.97
CA LEU A 39 -6.50 8.33 -14.68
C LEU A 39 -7.32 7.46 -15.62
N ALA A 40 -8.47 7.97 -16.08
CA ALA A 40 -9.41 7.21 -16.92
C ALA A 40 -8.87 6.92 -18.34
N GLU A 41 -7.88 7.68 -18.81
CA GLU A 41 -7.25 7.47 -20.11
C GLU A 41 -6.15 6.41 -20.10
N THR A 42 -5.80 5.87 -18.92
CA THR A 42 -4.72 4.91 -18.77
C THR A 42 -5.26 3.50 -18.62
N THR A 43 -4.82 2.59 -19.49
CA THR A 43 -4.95 1.15 -19.30
C THR A 43 -3.73 0.64 -18.55
N TYR A 44 -3.93 -0.02 -17.40
CA TYR A 44 -2.84 -0.61 -16.64
C TYR A 44 -2.38 -1.92 -17.26
N ASP A 45 -1.12 -1.96 -17.66
CA ASP A 45 -0.51 -3.13 -18.31
C ASP A 45 -0.02 -4.15 -17.27
N TRP A 46 -0.98 -4.84 -16.64
CA TRP A 46 -0.71 -5.83 -15.59
C TRP A 46 0.20 -6.96 -16.05
N ALA A 47 0.18 -7.32 -17.33
CA ALA A 47 1.02 -8.38 -17.89
C ALA A 47 2.51 -8.01 -17.87
N ASN A 48 2.82 -6.71 -17.99
CA ASN A 48 4.18 -6.18 -17.93
C ASN A 48 4.59 -5.72 -16.52
N MET A 49 3.82 -6.08 -15.48
CA MET A 49 4.20 -5.84 -14.07
C MET A 49 4.62 -7.17 -13.43
N PRO A 50 5.90 -7.58 -13.52
CA PRO A 50 6.35 -8.85 -12.92
C PRO A 50 6.33 -8.79 -11.39
N ASN A 51 6.19 -9.96 -10.75
CA ASN A 51 6.20 -10.05 -9.29
C ASN A 51 7.58 -9.81 -8.66
N SER A 52 8.63 -9.93 -9.46
CA SER A 52 10.00 -9.62 -9.05
C SER A 52 10.79 -9.06 -10.22
N TYR A 53 11.81 -8.27 -9.92
CA TYR A 53 12.69 -7.67 -10.92
C TYR A 53 14.12 -8.04 -10.67
N SER A 54 14.88 -8.22 -11.76
CA SER A 54 16.34 -8.19 -11.70
C SER A 54 16.84 -6.91 -12.36
N THR A 55 17.81 -6.27 -11.75
CA THR A 55 18.51 -5.12 -12.35
C THR A 55 19.66 -5.53 -13.27
N PHE A 56 20.02 -6.83 -13.27
CA PHE A 56 21.18 -7.36 -13.97
C PHE A 56 20.84 -8.65 -14.74
N GLY A 57 21.59 -8.87 -15.83
CA GLY A 57 21.56 -10.10 -16.59
C GLY A 57 20.39 -10.25 -17.54
N ALA A 58 20.15 -11.47 -18.03
CA ALA A 58 19.12 -11.79 -19.01
C ALA A 58 17.69 -11.57 -18.50
N ASN A 59 17.51 -11.51 -17.18
CA ASN A 59 16.21 -11.26 -16.53
C ASN A 59 16.06 -9.81 -16.06
N ALA A 60 16.92 -8.90 -16.50
CA ALA A 60 16.74 -7.49 -16.23
C ALA A 60 15.44 -6.99 -16.86
N TRP A 61 14.69 -6.19 -16.11
CA TRP A 61 13.44 -5.65 -16.64
C TRP A 61 13.67 -4.76 -17.87
N ASN A 62 12.79 -4.94 -18.83
CA ASN A 62 12.75 -4.16 -20.05
C ASN A 62 11.99 -2.84 -19.85
N ASP A 63 12.01 -1.97 -20.84
CA ASP A 63 11.42 -0.64 -20.72
C ASP A 63 9.88 -0.69 -20.64
N ALA A 64 9.21 -1.67 -21.24
CA ALA A 64 7.76 -1.84 -21.11
C ALA A 64 7.38 -2.17 -19.66
N GLN A 65 8.12 -3.05 -19.01
CA GLN A 65 7.93 -3.39 -17.58
C GLN A 65 8.18 -2.20 -16.67
N LYS A 66 9.26 -1.44 -16.92
CA LYS A 66 9.57 -0.22 -16.17
C LYS A 66 8.44 0.80 -16.31
N GLN A 67 7.98 1.03 -17.54
CA GLN A 67 6.91 1.99 -17.82
C GLN A 67 5.60 1.57 -17.17
N ALA A 68 5.21 0.29 -17.26
CA ALA A 68 3.99 -0.22 -16.64
C ALA A 68 3.98 0.03 -15.13
N VAL A 69 5.07 -0.34 -14.45
CA VAL A 69 5.21 -0.14 -12.99
C VAL A 69 5.27 1.33 -12.63
N ALA A 70 6.04 2.14 -13.34
CA ALA A 70 6.18 3.57 -13.07
C ALA A 70 4.84 4.30 -13.22
N THR A 71 4.03 3.93 -14.22
CA THR A 71 2.70 4.51 -14.44
C THR A 71 1.78 4.20 -13.26
N LEU A 72 1.69 2.93 -12.84
CA LEU A 72 0.88 2.55 -11.68
C LEU A 72 1.34 3.27 -10.40
N MET A 73 2.65 3.25 -10.13
CA MET A 73 3.23 3.90 -8.95
C MET A 73 2.96 5.40 -8.90
N PHE A 74 3.08 6.09 -10.05
CA PHE A 74 2.77 7.50 -10.16
C PHE A 74 1.28 7.78 -9.90
N HIS A 75 0.37 7.01 -10.51
CA HIS A 75 -1.06 7.16 -10.31
C HIS A 75 -1.47 6.87 -8.86
N CYS A 76 -0.91 5.84 -8.23
CA CYS A 76 -1.09 5.62 -6.79
C CYS A 76 -0.64 6.85 -6.00
N GLY A 77 0.56 7.37 -6.25
CA GLY A 77 1.10 8.49 -5.51
C GLY A 77 0.28 9.77 -5.63
N VAL A 78 -0.11 10.18 -6.84
CA VAL A 78 -0.92 11.40 -7.03
C VAL A 78 -2.33 11.24 -6.41
N SER A 79 -2.91 10.04 -6.45
CA SER A 79 -4.22 9.76 -5.88
C SER A 79 -4.27 9.84 -4.36
N ILE A 80 -3.13 9.73 -3.69
CA ILE A 80 -3.00 9.81 -2.23
C ILE A 80 -2.26 11.07 -1.77
N ASN A 81 -2.18 12.10 -2.62
CA ASN A 81 -1.50 13.35 -2.34
C ASN A 81 -0.05 13.15 -1.84
N MET A 82 0.73 12.32 -2.54
CA MET A 82 2.12 12.06 -2.18
C MET A 82 2.94 13.34 -2.21
N ASP A 83 3.57 13.68 -1.10
CA ASP A 83 4.58 14.73 -1.04
C ASP A 83 5.91 14.16 -1.51
N TYR A 84 6.22 14.40 -2.78
CA TYR A 84 7.44 13.89 -3.42
C TYR A 84 8.65 14.75 -3.06
N GLY A 85 9.63 14.16 -2.40
CA GLY A 85 10.88 14.81 -2.02
C GLY A 85 12.12 14.17 -2.62
N TYR A 86 13.24 14.88 -2.48
CA TYR A 86 14.56 14.40 -2.93
C TYR A 86 15.08 13.27 -2.01
N ASP A 87 14.92 13.43 -0.69
CA ASP A 87 15.42 12.51 0.33
C ASP A 87 14.37 11.49 0.79
N GLY A 88 13.15 11.58 0.30
CA GLY A 88 12.05 10.70 0.62
C GLY A 88 10.72 11.27 0.14
N SER A 89 9.71 10.42 0.04
CA SER A 89 8.34 10.82 -0.33
C SER A 89 7.38 10.21 0.68
N GLY A 90 6.42 11.01 1.14
CA GLY A 90 5.51 10.62 2.21
C GLY A 90 4.08 11.08 1.97
N THR A 91 3.15 10.39 2.61
CA THR A 91 1.73 10.76 2.69
C THR A 91 1.07 9.99 3.83
N GLN A 92 -0.17 10.33 4.12
CA GLN A 92 -0.95 9.62 5.13
C GLN A 92 -1.64 8.38 4.55
N THR A 93 -1.51 7.25 5.23
CA THR A 93 -2.06 5.96 4.75
C THR A 93 -3.59 5.97 4.66
N PHE A 94 -4.28 6.78 5.43
CA PHE A 94 -5.75 6.85 5.39
C PHE A 94 -6.31 7.34 4.04
N TYR A 95 -5.54 8.09 3.24
CA TYR A 95 -5.96 8.47 1.89
C TYR A 95 -6.14 7.28 0.93
N VAL A 96 -5.50 6.15 1.23
CA VAL A 96 -5.54 4.97 0.35
C VAL A 96 -6.96 4.44 0.18
N ALA A 97 -7.76 4.39 1.25
CA ALA A 97 -9.12 3.86 1.18
C ALA A 97 -10.00 4.67 0.22
N ASP A 98 -9.88 5.99 0.25
CA ASP A 98 -10.62 6.87 -0.66
C ASP A 98 -10.07 6.79 -2.09
N ALA A 99 -8.75 6.79 -2.26
CA ALA A 99 -8.14 6.63 -3.57
C ALA A 99 -8.57 5.32 -4.25
N LEU A 100 -8.52 4.19 -3.53
CA LEU A 100 -8.98 2.91 -4.07
C LEU A 100 -10.44 2.93 -4.49
N ARG A 101 -11.32 3.58 -3.71
CA ARG A 101 -12.75 3.69 -4.03
C ARG A 101 -13.03 4.61 -5.21
N TYR A 102 -12.51 5.85 -5.14
CA TYR A 102 -12.91 6.92 -6.07
C TYR A 102 -12.05 7.02 -7.32
N ASN A 103 -10.78 6.62 -7.24
CA ASN A 103 -9.85 6.71 -8.36
C ASN A 103 -9.58 5.35 -9.02
N PHE A 104 -9.86 4.23 -8.34
CA PHE A 104 -9.57 2.89 -8.87
C PHE A 104 -10.75 1.93 -8.81
N GLY A 105 -11.95 2.38 -8.44
CA GLY A 105 -13.18 1.62 -8.55
C GLY A 105 -13.29 0.39 -7.65
N TYR A 106 -12.53 0.35 -6.57
CA TYR A 106 -12.69 -0.68 -5.54
C TYR A 106 -14.02 -0.50 -4.79
N ARG A 107 -14.54 -1.60 -4.21
CA ARG A 107 -15.84 -1.59 -3.52
C ARG A 107 -15.80 -0.70 -2.26
N ASN A 108 -16.97 -0.22 -1.85
CA ASN A 108 -17.14 0.60 -0.64
C ASN A 108 -16.74 -0.11 0.68
N GLY A 109 -16.44 -1.42 0.64
CA GLY A 109 -15.92 -2.18 1.78
C GLY A 109 -14.44 -1.95 2.08
N VAL A 110 -13.69 -1.26 1.20
CA VAL A 110 -12.32 -0.85 1.50
C VAL A 110 -12.36 0.26 2.55
N ASN A 111 -11.80 0.00 3.73
CA ASN A 111 -11.83 0.92 4.85
C ASN A 111 -10.46 1.06 5.47
N TYR A 112 -10.17 2.25 5.97
CA TYR A 112 -9.07 2.48 6.88
C TYR A 112 -9.49 2.10 8.30
N LYS A 113 -8.63 1.37 9.00
CA LYS A 113 -8.81 1.01 10.40
C LYS A 113 -7.62 1.51 11.18
N TYR A 114 -7.89 2.02 12.34
CA TYR A 114 -6.87 2.58 13.22
C TYR A 114 -6.79 1.75 14.51
N ARG A 115 -5.57 1.43 14.96
CA ARG A 115 -5.34 0.86 16.27
C ARG A 115 -5.00 1.99 17.21
N ASP A 116 -5.72 2.09 18.31
CA ASP A 116 -5.47 3.11 19.33
C ASP A 116 -4.04 2.94 19.90
N ASN A 117 -3.30 4.04 19.89
CA ASN A 117 -2.00 4.17 20.53
C ASN A 117 -2.07 4.96 21.84
N GLY A 118 -3.29 5.23 22.31
CA GLY A 118 -3.53 6.03 23.51
C GLY A 118 -3.51 7.55 23.30
N ASP A 119 -3.53 8.04 22.05
CA ASP A 119 -3.65 9.47 21.77
C ASP A 119 -5.13 9.89 21.67
N PRO A 120 -5.67 10.58 22.68
CA PRO A 120 -7.07 10.99 22.70
C PRO A 120 -7.39 12.14 21.74
N SER A 121 -6.40 12.74 21.07
CA SER A 121 -6.59 13.87 20.14
C SER A 121 -7.06 13.41 18.75
N GLU A 122 -6.91 12.11 18.43
CA GLU A 122 -7.32 11.54 17.15
C GLU A 122 -8.74 10.98 17.23
N ASN A 123 -9.68 11.71 16.67
CA ASN A 123 -11.11 11.38 16.69
C ASN A 123 -11.48 10.43 15.52
N PHE A 124 -10.99 9.19 15.53
CA PHE A 124 -11.41 8.16 14.58
C PHE A 124 -12.51 7.28 15.16
N GLU A 125 -13.54 6.98 14.37
CA GLU A 125 -14.76 6.28 14.82
C GLU A 125 -14.56 4.81 15.25
N HIS A 126 -13.38 4.20 14.97
CA HIS A 126 -13.15 2.77 15.24
C HIS A 126 -11.74 2.53 15.77
N TYR A 127 -11.64 2.43 17.08
CA TYR A 127 -10.42 2.04 17.79
C TYR A 127 -10.42 0.55 18.13
N TYR A 128 -9.31 -0.09 17.93
CA TYR A 128 -9.10 -1.49 18.31
C TYR A 128 -7.99 -1.57 19.35
N GLU A 129 -8.33 -1.35 20.61
CA GLU A 129 -7.39 -1.36 21.75
C GLU A 129 -6.82 -2.76 22.04
N ASN A 130 -7.57 -3.80 21.68
CA ASN A 130 -7.24 -5.17 22.06
C ASN A 130 -6.51 -5.90 20.93
N ASP A 131 -5.26 -6.32 21.20
CA ASP A 131 -4.42 -7.07 20.26
C ASP A 131 -5.09 -8.32 19.68
N THR A 132 -5.92 -8.98 20.49
CA THR A 132 -6.65 -10.17 20.04
C THR A 132 -7.71 -9.80 19.00
N ILE A 133 -8.43 -8.70 19.20
CA ILE A 133 -9.45 -8.22 18.25
C ILE A 133 -8.77 -7.75 16.98
N TRP A 134 -7.70 -6.95 17.11
CA TRP A 134 -6.90 -6.47 15.98
C TRP A 134 -6.35 -7.62 15.15
N SER A 135 -5.68 -8.58 15.78
CA SER A 135 -5.15 -9.76 15.10
C SER A 135 -6.23 -10.59 14.40
N ARG A 136 -7.40 -10.74 15.03
CA ARG A 136 -8.52 -11.47 14.42
C ARG A 136 -9.02 -10.78 13.17
N MET A 137 -9.19 -9.47 13.20
CA MET A 137 -9.61 -8.68 12.04
C MET A 137 -8.65 -8.83 10.86
N LEU A 138 -7.33 -8.79 11.12
CA LEU A 138 -6.32 -9.02 10.08
C LEU A 138 -6.42 -10.46 9.53
N MET A 139 -6.56 -11.45 10.39
CA MET A 139 -6.67 -12.85 9.99
C MET A 139 -7.92 -13.10 9.14
N GLU A 140 -9.07 -12.49 9.47
CA GLU A 140 -10.31 -12.60 8.69
C GLU A 140 -10.13 -12.12 7.25
N ASP A 141 -9.39 -11.03 7.03
CA ASP A 141 -9.07 -10.57 5.67
C ASP A 141 -8.07 -11.51 4.97
N LEU A 142 -7.04 -11.96 5.67
CA LEU A 142 -6.03 -12.85 5.11
C LEU A 142 -6.59 -14.24 4.77
N ASP A 143 -7.51 -14.79 5.57
CA ASP A 143 -8.22 -16.05 5.29
C ASP A 143 -9.08 -15.96 4.01
N MET A 144 -9.56 -14.77 3.69
CA MET A 144 -10.26 -14.49 2.44
C MET A 144 -9.31 -14.10 1.29
N HIS A 145 -8.01 -14.33 1.44
CA HIS A 145 -6.97 -13.97 0.47
C HIS A 145 -6.97 -12.48 0.10
N ARG A 146 -7.23 -11.61 1.08
CA ARG A 146 -7.18 -10.16 0.92
C ARG A 146 -5.94 -9.61 1.62
N PRO A 147 -4.88 -9.29 0.86
CA PRO A 147 -3.71 -8.64 1.44
C PRO A 147 -4.07 -7.24 1.94
N LEU A 148 -3.44 -6.84 3.02
CA LEU A 148 -3.72 -5.61 3.74
C LEU A 148 -2.58 -4.61 3.53
N ILE A 149 -2.92 -3.34 3.32
CA ILE A 149 -1.96 -2.25 3.45
C ILE A 149 -1.87 -1.92 4.94
N TYR A 150 -0.69 -2.12 5.50
CA TYR A 150 -0.42 -1.90 6.91
C TYR A 150 0.55 -0.71 7.06
N SER A 151 0.43 0.04 8.13
CA SER A 151 1.35 1.14 8.41
C SER A 151 1.57 1.28 9.91
N GLY A 152 2.70 1.86 10.26
CA GLY A 152 3.05 2.14 11.65
C GLY A 152 4.09 3.24 11.75
N HIS A 153 4.16 3.81 12.94
CA HIS A 153 5.13 4.82 13.31
C HIS A 153 5.98 4.31 14.46
N PRO A 154 7.30 4.44 14.41
CA PRO A 154 8.13 4.21 15.58
C PRO A 154 7.89 5.34 16.59
N THR A 155 8.31 5.14 17.82
CA THR A 155 8.25 6.18 18.87
C THR A 155 9.07 7.43 18.51
N SER A 156 10.02 7.33 17.57
CA SER A 156 10.78 8.45 17.00
C SER A 156 11.14 8.16 15.55
N GLY A 157 10.97 9.14 14.67
CA GLY A 157 11.31 9.03 13.26
C GLY A 157 10.08 8.96 12.34
N ALA A 158 10.34 8.72 11.05
CA ALA A 158 9.29 8.64 10.03
C ALA A 158 8.56 7.28 10.12
N GLY A 159 7.25 7.32 9.85
CA GLY A 159 6.44 6.11 9.68
C GLY A 159 6.79 5.35 8.41
N HIS A 160 6.25 4.14 8.31
CA HIS A 160 6.36 3.31 7.13
C HIS A 160 5.03 2.64 6.81
N ALA A 161 4.79 2.36 5.53
CA ALA A 161 3.65 1.57 5.06
C ALA A 161 4.16 0.39 4.25
N TRP A 162 3.53 -0.78 4.41
CA TRP A 162 3.92 -2.04 3.81
C TRP A 162 2.70 -2.93 3.57
N VAL A 163 2.91 -4.12 3.02
CA VAL A 163 1.84 -5.10 2.83
C VAL A 163 1.92 -6.19 3.90
N CYS A 164 0.79 -6.51 4.50
CA CYS A 164 0.60 -7.71 5.31
C CYS A 164 -0.19 -8.72 4.46
N ASP A 165 0.41 -9.85 4.13
CA ASP A 165 -0.12 -10.80 3.15
C ASP A 165 -0.23 -12.25 3.66
N GLY A 166 0.04 -12.48 4.93
CA GLY A 166 -0.09 -13.80 5.54
C GLY A 166 0.05 -13.78 7.05
N TYR A 167 -0.24 -14.93 7.68
CA TYR A 167 0.00 -15.12 9.10
C TYR A 167 0.34 -16.56 9.45
N LYS A 168 0.90 -16.78 10.64
CA LYS A 168 1.14 -18.09 11.25
C LYS A 168 0.70 -18.10 12.70
N ILE A 169 0.23 -19.26 13.16
CA ILE A 169 -0.01 -19.52 14.57
C ILE A 169 0.90 -20.68 14.98
N ASP A 170 1.72 -20.49 16.00
CA ASP A 170 2.59 -21.54 16.52
C ASP A 170 1.84 -22.53 17.43
N GLY A 171 2.53 -23.59 17.89
CA GLY A 171 1.95 -24.59 18.77
C GLY A 171 1.53 -24.07 20.16
N ASN A 172 1.94 -22.87 20.55
CA ASN A 172 1.57 -22.19 21.79
C ASN A 172 0.44 -21.17 21.58
N GLY A 173 -0.05 -21.00 20.35
CA GLY A 173 -1.08 -20.03 20.00
C GLY A 173 -0.57 -18.62 19.72
N ASN A 174 0.75 -18.40 19.65
CA ASN A 174 1.31 -17.10 19.29
C ASN A 174 1.11 -16.82 17.80
N ARG A 175 0.69 -15.61 17.50
CA ARG A 175 0.42 -15.14 16.14
C ARG A 175 1.57 -14.30 15.61
N THR A 176 1.99 -14.59 14.39
CA THR A 176 2.93 -13.76 13.64
C THR A 176 2.38 -13.51 12.25
N PHE A 177 2.60 -12.31 11.73
CA PHE A 177 2.08 -11.86 10.45
C PHE A 177 3.21 -11.66 9.47
N HIS A 178 3.02 -12.10 8.23
CA HIS A 178 3.99 -11.90 7.18
C HIS A 178 3.90 -10.46 6.67
N MET A 179 5.05 -9.79 6.70
CA MET A 179 5.20 -8.40 6.27
C MET A 179 6.12 -8.35 5.06
N ASN A 180 5.62 -7.76 3.99
CA ASN A 180 6.40 -7.38 2.82
C ASN A 180 6.67 -5.87 2.91
N TRP A 181 7.87 -5.52 3.28
CA TRP A 181 8.27 -4.14 3.57
C TRP A 181 8.37 -3.24 2.33
N GLY A 182 8.24 -3.80 1.12
CA GLY A 182 8.39 -3.06 -0.12
C GLY A 182 9.85 -2.74 -0.48
N TRP A 183 10.80 -3.46 0.10
CA TRP A 183 12.25 -3.25 -0.08
C TRP A 183 12.90 -4.34 -0.94
N GLY A 184 12.18 -4.85 -1.94
CA GLY A 184 12.70 -5.88 -2.84
C GLY A 184 12.95 -7.23 -2.16
N GLY A 185 12.17 -7.57 -1.13
CA GLY A 185 12.29 -8.79 -0.34
C GLY A 185 13.23 -8.65 0.86
N TYR A 186 13.92 -7.53 1.01
CA TYR A 186 14.78 -7.31 2.18
C TYR A 186 13.94 -7.18 3.45
N CYS A 187 14.29 -7.97 4.47
CA CYS A 187 13.59 -8.07 5.75
C CYS A 187 12.15 -8.61 5.67
N ASP A 188 11.67 -9.07 4.51
CA ASP A 188 10.36 -9.72 4.47
C ASP A 188 10.33 -10.95 5.38
N GLY A 189 9.24 -11.14 6.13
CA GLY A 189 9.17 -12.21 7.10
C GLY A 189 7.99 -12.11 8.06
N TYR A 190 8.01 -12.96 9.09
CA TYR A 190 6.95 -13.05 10.08
C TYR A 190 7.29 -12.28 11.35
N TYR A 191 6.41 -11.37 11.74
CA TYR A 191 6.58 -10.48 12.88
C TYR A 191 5.38 -10.57 13.83
N ALA A 192 5.63 -10.47 15.12
CA ALA A 192 4.57 -10.22 16.09
C ALA A 192 4.07 -8.79 15.94
N ILE A 193 2.78 -8.60 16.11
CA ILE A 193 2.14 -7.29 16.23
C ILE A 193 1.61 -7.19 17.67
N GLY A 194 2.19 -6.31 18.43
CA GLY A 194 1.88 -6.11 19.82
C GLY A 194 1.78 -4.64 20.16
#